data_c70255c2cf59813a544598d299ad9f27
#
_entry.id   c70255c2cf59813a544598d299ad9f27
#
_cell.length_a   1.000
_cell.length_b   1.000
_cell.length_c   1.000
_cell.angle_alpha   90.00
_cell.angle_beta   90.00
_cell.angle_gamma   90.00
#
_symmetry.space_group_name_H-M   'P 1'
#
loop_
_entity.id
_entity.type
_entity.pdbx_description
1 polymer ?
#
loop_
_entity_poly.entity_id
_entity_poly.type
_entity_poly.pdbx_seq_one_letter_code
_entity_poly.pdbx_strand_id
1 'polypeptide(L)'
;MTSIFDSPEFNQNLFFPRPDGLPVPYGSDELLVEVEPGCRVHLRRYPSPDARFSLLYFHGNGEIVSDYDSLTSHFNTLGSELTVCDYRGYGRSEGIPTLRNVLEDAKVIYRHLRGNGKLKPKVCVMGRSLGSAPAIELCVQFPEIACCVIESGYADPIP
;
A
#
# COMPACT_ATOMS: atom_id res chain seq x y z
N MET A 1 1.55 -15.51 -25.24
CA MET A 1 2.24 -14.20 -25.33
C MET A 1 2.50 -13.73 -23.92
N THR A 2 3.75 -13.49 -23.54
CA THR A 2 4.11 -12.90 -22.24
C THR A 2 3.62 -11.45 -22.25
N SER A 3 2.90 -11.04 -21.22
CA SER A 3 2.44 -9.65 -21.09
C SER A 3 3.65 -8.71 -20.96
N ILE A 4 3.58 -7.51 -21.52
CA ILE A 4 4.60 -6.47 -21.31
C ILE A 4 4.83 -6.22 -19.80
N PHE A 5 3.79 -6.37 -18.99
CA PHE A 5 3.84 -6.21 -17.54
C PHE A 5 4.69 -7.27 -16.82
N ASP A 6 5.02 -8.37 -17.49
CA ASP A 6 5.91 -9.41 -17.00
C ASP A 6 7.36 -9.22 -17.50
N SER A 7 7.62 -8.21 -18.35
CA SER A 7 8.95 -7.92 -18.86
C SER A 7 9.85 -7.38 -17.74
N PRO A 8 11.03 -7.99 -17.50
CA PRO A 8 12.01 -7.44 -16.56
C PRO A 8 12.42 -6.02 -16.88
N GLU A 9 12.63 -5.72 -18.17
CA GLU A 9 13.01 -4.38 -18.64
C GLU A 9 11.94 -3.35 -18.35
N PHE A 10 10.66 -3.68 -18.58
CA PHE A 10 9.53 -2.82 -18.23
C PHE A 10 9.51 -2.51 -16.74
N ASN A 11 9.60 -3.56 -15.90
CA ASN A 11 9.53 -3.39 -14.46
C ASN A 11 10.75 -2.63 -13.89
N GLN A 12 11.96 -2.86 -14.41
CA GLN A 12 13.16 -2.11 -13.99
C GLN A 12 13.05 -0.61 -14.30
N ASN A 13 12.36 -0.24 -15.37
CA ASN A 13 12.16 1.17 -15.73
C ASN A 13 10.93 1.78 -15.05
N LEU A 14 9.99 0.96 -14.56
CA LEU A 14 8.78 1.42 -13.91
C LEU A 14 9.00 1.77 -12.44
N PHE A 15 9.81 1.00 -11.69
CA PHE A 15 9.94 1.12 -10.25
C PHE A 15 11.23 1.81 -9.82
N PHE A 16 11.11 2.71 -8.83
CA PHE A 16 12.23 3.44 -8.23
C PHE A 16 12.31 3.19 -6.72
N PRO A 17 12.65 1.96 -6.29
CA PRO A 17 12.72 1.63 -4.87
C PRO A 17 13.83 2.41 -4.16
N ARG A 18 13.56 2.80 -2.92
CA ARG A 18 14.55 3.38 -2.01
C ARG A 18 14.38 2.82 -0.60
N PRO A 19 15.47 2.72 0.19
CA PRO A 19 15.40 2.19 1.54
C PRO A 19 14.80 3.20 2.53
N ASP A 20 14.20 2.68 3.62
CA ASP A 20 13.79 3.46 4.79
C ASP A 20 14.83 3.30 5.91
N GLY A 21 15.50 4.39 6.26
CA GLY A 21 16.45 4.47 7.37
C GLY A 21 15.95 5.32 8.54
N LEU A 22 14.69 5.81 8.50
CA LEU A 22 14.16 6.69 9.53
C LEU A 22 13.67 5.88 10.75
N PRO A 23 13.75 6.47 11.96
CA PRO A 23 13.18 5.84 13.15
C PRO A 23 11.66 5.72 13.04
N VAL A 24 11.11 4.70 13.68
CA VAL A 24 9.67 4.47 13.74
C VAL A 24 9.03 5.51 14.66
N PRO A 25 8.00 6.25 14.23
CA PRO A 25 7.32 7.23 15.07
C PRO A 25 6.65 6.58 16.28
N TYR A 26 6.71 7.26 17.41
CA TYR A 26 6.02 6.78 18.61
C TYR A 26 4.51 6.61 18.36
N GLY A 27 3.98 5.49 18.79
CA GLY A 27 2.55 5.16 18.65
C GLY A 27 2.16 4.58 17.31
N SER A 28 3.12 4.36 16.38
CA SER A 28 2.88 3.61 15.16
C SER A 28 3.27 2.14 15.31
N ASP A 29 2.67 1.28 14.49
CA ASP A 29 2.97 -0.16 14.40
C ASP A 29 3.75 -0.43 13.09
N GLU A 30 4.89 -1.11 13.18
CA GLU A 30 5.59 -1.68 12.04
C GLU A 30 5.07 -3.11 11.78
N LEU A 31 4.70 -3.41 10.56
CA LEU A 31 4.24 -4.73 10.15
C LEU A 31 5.07 -5.22 8.97
N LEU A 32 5.46 -6.48 9.02
CA LEU A 32 6.06 -7.20 7.89
C LEU A 32 5.09 -8.33 7.51
N VAL A 33 4.43 -8.17 6.39
CA VAL A 33 3.44 -9.15 5.90
C VAL A 33 4.11 -10.05 4.87
N GLU A 34 4.13 -11.35 5.13
CA GLU A 34 4.60 -12.33 4.17
C GLU A 34 3.60 -12.43 3.02
N VAL A 35 4.01 -11.99 1.83
CA VAL A 35 3.19 -11.95 0.62
C VAL A 35 3.38 -13.19 -0.26
N GLU A 36 4.54 -13.81 -0.13
CA GLU A 36 4.86 -15.15 -0.66
C GLU A 36 5.95 -15.79 0.22
N PRO A 37 6.17 -17.10 0.16
CA PRO A 37 7.19 -17.76 0.98
C PRO A 37 8.56 -17.09 0.86
N GLY A 38 9.06 -16.56 1.99
CA GLY A 38 10.36 -15.90 2.06
C GLY A 38 10.40 -14.46 1.53
N CYS A 39 9.25 -13.84 1.23
CA CYS A 39 9.19 -12.43 0.83
C CYS A 39 8.18 -11.66 1.68
N ARG A 40 8.64 -10.66 2.40
CA ARG A 40 7.82 -9.84 3.29
C ARG A 40 7.79 -8.39 2.82
N VAL A 41 6.60 -7.81 2.86
CA VAL A 41 6.35 -6.41 2.52
C VAL A 41 6.09 -5.63 3.79
N HIS A 42 6.69 -4.46 3.88
CA HIS A 42 6.63 -3.56 5.02
C HIS A 42 5.41 -2.64 4.94
N LEU A 43 4.74 -2.50 6.07
CA LEU A 43 3.64 -1.57 6.26
C LEU A 43 3.87 -0.78 7.55
N ARG A 44 3.45 0.47 7.57
CA ARG A 44 3.37 1.27 8.79
C ARG A 44 1.94 1.65 9.07
N ARG A 45 1.45 1.24 10.24
CA ARG A 45 0.11 1.54 10.70
C ARG A 45 0.17 2.62 11.79
N TYR A 46 -0.71 3.57 11.69
CA TYR A 46 -0.87 4.67 12.65
C TYR A 46 -2.26 4.54 13.31
N PRO A 47 -2.34 3.78 14.42
CA PRO A 47 -3.60 3.58 15.11
C PRO A 47 -4.18 4.90 15.62
N SER A 48 -5.50 5.02 15.53
CA SER A 48 -6.23 6.12 16.13
C SER A 48 -7.44 5.57 16.90
N PRO A 49 -7.50 5.73 18.22
CA PRO A 49 -8.58 5.18 19.04
C PRO A 49 -9.96 5.63 18.57
N ASP A 50 -10.07 6.89 18.18
CA ASP A 50 -11.33 7.53 17.76
C ASP A 50 -11.64 7.34 16.26
N ALA A 51 -10.81 6.58 15.54
CA ALA A 51 -11.02 6.35 14.12
C ALA A 51 -12.30 5.56 13.86
N ARG A 52 -13.11 6.07 12.92
CA ARG A 52 -14.37 5.48 12.47
C ARG A 52 -14.17 4.49 11.33
N PHE A 53 -13.05 4.59 10.61
CA PHE A 53 -12.68 3.73 9.49
C PHE A 53 -11.17 3.58 9.38
N SER A 54 -10.72 2.54 8.70
CA SER A 54 -9.32 2.38 8.31
C SER A 54 -9.11 2.91 6.90
N LEU A 55 -8.02 3.66 6.69
CA LEU A 55 -7.54 4.07 5.39
C LEU A 55 -6.29 3.26 5.03
N LEU A 56 -6.40 2.39 4.05
CA LEU A 56 -5.28 1.65 3.49
C LEU A 56 -4.71 2.43 2.31
N TYR A 57 -3.46 2.86 2.42
CA TYR A 57 -2.84 3.79 1.48
C TYR A 57 -1.70 3.13 0.71
N PHE A 58 -1.75 3.24 -0.61
CA PHE A 58 -0.71 2.83 -1.54
C PHE A 58 -0.04 4.06 -2.14
N HIS A 59 1.25 4.23 -1.84
CA HIS A 59 2.00 5.43 -2.19
C HIS A 59 2.41 5.48 -3.67
N GLY A 60 2.90 6.65 -4.09
CA GLY A 60 3.43 6.87 -5.44
C GLY A 60 4.81 6.24 -5.62
N ASN A 61 5.25 6.22 -6.88
CA ASN A 61 6.56 5.69 -7.22
C ASN A 61 7.69 6.54 -6.59
N GLY A 62 8.70 5.88 -6.03
CA GLY A 62 9.81 6.54 -5.34
C GLY A 62 9.49 7.06 -3.93
N GLU A 63 8.25 6.88 -3.45
CA GLU A 63 7.85 7.17 -2.07
C GLU A 63 7.99 5.92 -1.20
N ILE A 64 7.96 6.08 0.12
CA ILE A 64 7.99 5.00 1.12
C ILE A 64 7.10 5.38 2.30
N VAL A 65 6.80 4.42 3.16
CA VAL A 65 5.91 4.64 4.32
C VAL A 65 6.31 5.81 5.20
N SER A 66 7.62 6.05 5.42
CA SER A 66 8.10 7.13 6.29
C SER A 66 7.84 8.54 5.75
N ASP A 67 7.59 8.69 4.46
CA ASP A 67 7.19 10.01 3.89
C ASP A 67 5.84 10.49 4.42
N TYR A 68 5.05 9.59 4.97
CA TYR A 68 3.70 9.86 5.48
C TYR A 68 3.65 10.07 6.99
N ASP A 69 4.77 9.93 7.71
CA ASP A 69 4.82 10.08 9.17
C ASP A 69 4.26 11.43 9.63
N SER A 70 4.64 12.51 8.96
CA SER A 70 4.18 13.86 9.30
C SER A 70 2.75 14.16 8.85
N LEU A 71 2.18 13.36 7.96
CA LEU A 71 0.83 13.58 7.41
C LEU A 71 -0.26 12.89 8.23
N THR A 72 0.11 12.01 9.16
CA THR A 72 -0.82 11.18 9.93
C THR A 72 -1.89 11.99 10.67
N SER A 73 -1.50 13.13 11.25
CA SER A 73 -2.44 14.00 11.95
C SER A 73 -3.57 14.51 11.05
N HIS A 74 -3.28 14.78 9.78
CA HIS A 74 -4.29 15.22 8.82
C HIS A 74 -5.31 14.11 8.55
N PHE A 75 -4.85 12.88 8.38
CA PHE A 75 -5.75 11.73 8.19
C PHE A 75 -6.59 11.45 9.44
N ASN A 76 -6.02 11.61 10.63
CA ASN A 76 -6.76 11.45 11.88
C ASN A 76 -7.90 12.47 12.03
N THR A 77 -7.73 13.72 11.56
CA THR A 77 -8.80 14.72 11.59
C THR A 77 -10.01 14.34 10.72
N LEU A 78 -9.81 13.46 9.73
CA LEU A 78 -10.90 12.89 8.92
C LEU A 78 -11.64 11.75 9.64
N GLY A 79 -11.15 11.33 10.81
CA GLY A 79 -11.68 10.19 11.57
C GLY A 79 -11.19 8.84 11.03
N SER A 80 -10.02 8.80 10.42
CA SER A 80 -9.38 7.57 9.95
C SER A 80 -8.17 7.18 10.81
N GLU A 81 -7.90 5.87 10.87
CA GLU A 81 -6.56 5.35 11.14
C GLU A 81 -5.88 5.04 9.81
N LEU A 82 -4.62 5.42 9.67
CA LEU A 82 -3.86 5.25 8.43
C LEU A 82 -3.00 3.99 8.48
N THR A 83 -2.97 3.24 7.38
CA THR A 83 -1.96 2.20 7.12
C THR A 83 -1.36 2.46 5.75
N VAL A 84 -0.07 2.75 5.69
CA VAL A 84 0.67 2.94 4.44
C VAL A 84 1.42 1.65 4.11
N CYS A 85 1.37 1.24 2.84
CA CYS A 85 1.98 0.01 2.36
C CYS A 85 3.14 0.34 1.42
N ASP A 86 4.32 -0.17 1.73
CA ASP A 86 5.43 -0.24 0.78
C ASP A 86 5.16 -1.33 -0.27
N TYR A 87 5.93 -1.33 -1.34
CA TYR A 87 6.01 -2.41 -2.31
C TYR A 87 7.27 -3.23 -2.09
N ARG A 88 7.40 -4.40 -2.73
CA ARG A 88 8.65 -5.16 -2.73
C ARG A 88 9.83 -4.26 -3.08
N GLY A 89 10.93 -4.35 -2.35
CA GLY A 89 12.14 -3.54 -2.53
C GLY A 89 12.06 -2.10 -2.03
N TYR A 90 10.87 -1.59 -1.67
CA TYR A 90 10.71 -0.25 -1.09
C TYR A 90 10.80 -0.30 0.43
N GLY A 91 11.31 0.77 1.02
CA GLY A 91 11.38 0.94 2.46
C GLY A 91 12.16 -0.18 3.15
N ARG A 92 11.45 -1.00 3.91
CA ARG A 92 12.01 -2.18 4.60
C ARG A 92 11.48 -3.50 4.01
N SER A 93 10.83 -3.42 2.86
CA SER A 93 10.31 -4.59 2.16
C SER A 93 11.42 -5.39 1.49
N GLU A 94 11.21 -6.69 1.42
CA GLU A 94 12.06 -7.64 0.69
C GLU A 94 11.62 -7.74 -0.78
N GLY A 95 12.41 -8.45 -1.59
CA GLY A 95 12.07 -8.81 -2.97
C GLY A 95 12.29 -7.70 -4.00
N ILE A 96 11.78 -7.94 -5.20
CA ILE A 96 11.88 -7.05 -6.37
C ILE A 96 10.47 -6.73 -6.84
N PRO A 97 10.13 -5.45 -7.06
CA PRO A 97 8.80 -5.06 -7.46
C PRO A 97 8.54 -5.41 -8.94
N THR A 98 7.33 -5.88 -9.22
CA THR A 98 6.76 -5.97 -10.56
C THR A 98 5.32 -5.48 -10.48
N LEU A 99 4.76 -5.02 -11.59
CA LEU A 99 3.37 -4.55 -11.59
C LEU A 99 2.41 -5.66 -11.16
N ARG A 100 2.66 -6.90 -11.58
CA ARG A 100 1.87 -8.06 -11.15
C ARG A 100 1.93 -8.26 -9.63
N ASN A 101 3.15 -8.23 -9.07
CA ASN A 101 3.32 -8.43 -7.62
C ASN A 101 2.63 -7.34 -6.81
N VAL A 102 2.69 -6.08 -7.27
CA VAL A 102 2.01 -4.97 -6.57
C VAL A 102 0.50 -5.24 -6.42
N LEU A 103 -0.14 -5.80 -7.46
CA LEU A 103 -1.57 -6.14 -7.41
C LEU A 103 -1.85 -7.35 -6.51
N GLU A 104 -1.06 -8.41 -6.64
CA GLU A 104 -1.25 -9.64 -5.85
C GLU A 104 -0.94 -9.40 -4.37
N ASP A 105 0.16 -8.71 -4.06
CA ASP A 105 0.57 -8.40 -2.70
C ASP A 105 -0.48 -7.55 -1.97
N ALA A 106 -1.09 -6.58 -2.65
CA ALA A 106 -2.16 -5.78 -2.08
C ALA A 106 -3.33 -6.64 -1.57
N LYS A 107 -3.70 -7.68 -2.32
CA LYS A 107 -4.76 -8.62 -1.89
C LYS A 107 -4.35 -9.44 -0.67
N VAL A 108 -3.10 -9.90 -0.63
CA VAL A 108 -2.57 -10.63 0.54
C VAL A 108 -2.53 -9.71 1.77
N ILE A 109 -2.03 -8.48 1.61
CA ILE A 109 -1.98 -7.47 2.66
C ILE A 109 -3.37 -7.19 3.22
N TYR A 110 -4.34 -6.93 2.35
CA TYR A 110 -5.72 -6.66 2.79
C TYR A 110 -6.31 -7.81 3.60
N ARG A 111 -6.18 -9.05 3.09
CA ARG A 111 -6.66 -10.25 3.81
C ARG A 111 -5.96 -10.43 5.15
N HIS A 112 -4.63 -10.24 5.18
CA HIS A 112 -3.83 -10.33 6.41
C HIS A 112 -4.31 -9.33 7.47
N LEU A 113 -4.43 -8.05 7.09
CA LEU A 113 -4.88 -7.00 8.00
C LEU A 113 -6.30 -7.24 8.50
N ARG A 114 -7.21 -7.67 7.62
CA ARG A 114 -8.60 -7.98 7.96
C ARG A 114 -8.67 -9.18 8.89
N GLY A 115 -7.98 -10.27 8.58
CA GLY A 115 -7.98 -11.51 9.36
C GLY A 115 -7.36 -11.38 10.75
N ASN A 116 -6.44 -10.43 10.93
CA ASN A 116 -5.77 -10.17 12.21
C ASN A 116 -6.38 -8.99 13.01
N GLY A 117 -7.57 -8.51 12.62
CA GLY A 117 -8.25 -7.44 13.34
C GLY A 117 -7.52 -6.09 13.32
N LYS A 118 -6.67 -5.85 12.32
CA LYS A 118 -5.91 -4.61 12.17
C LYS A 118 -6.65 -3.53 11.39
N LEU A 119 -7.87 -3.83 10.92
CA LEU A 119 -8.73 -2.88 10.20
C LEU A 119 -10.05 -2.69 10.96
N LYS A 120 -10.55 -1.47 10.96
CA LYS A 120 -11.91 -1.16 11.39
C LYS A 120 -12.92 -1.88 10.48
N PRO A 121 -14.20 -2.03 10.91
CA PRO A 121 -15.23 -2.62 10.07
C PRO A 121 -15.35 -1.94 8.70
N LYS A 122 -15.32 -0.60 8.68
CA LYS A 122 -15.32 0.19 7.45
C LYS A 122 -13.88 0.43 6.98
N VAL A 123 -13.59 0.09 5.72
CA VAL A 123 -12.30 0.33 5.09
C VAL A 123 -12.47 1.19 3.86
N CYS A 124 -11.63 2.21 3.75
CA CYS A 124 -11.39 2.95 2.53
C CYS A 124 -9.99 2.61 2.02
N VAL A 125 -9.81 2.62 0.72
CA VAL A 125 -8.49 2.49 0.10
C VAL A 125 -8.15 3.78 -0.64
N MET A 126 -6.88 4.15 -0.63
CA MET A 126 -6.38 5.30 -1.38
C MET A 126 -5.11 4.91 -2.13
N GLY A 127 -5.03 5.34 -3.37
CA GLY A 127 -3.85 5.14 -4.20
C GLY A 127 -3.40 6.43 -4.87
N ARG A 128 -2.11 6.74 -4.74
CA ARG A 128 -1.49 7.89 -5.41
C ARG A 128 -0.61 7.40 -6.55
N SER A 129 -0.77 7.95 -7.77
CA SER A 129 0.03 7.62 -8.95
C SER A 129 0.13 6.10 -9.16
N LEU A 130 1.29 5.48 -9.01
CA LEU A 130 1.50 4.03 -9.07
C LEU A 130 0.54 3.27 -8.15
N GLY A 131 0.28 3.79 -6.96
CA GLY A 131 -0.61 3.20 -5.97
C GLY A 131 -2.08 3.14 -6.39
N SER A 132 -2.48 3.83 -7.46
CA SER A 132 -3.83 3.73 -7.99
C SER A 132 -4.16 2.31 -8.48
N ALA A 133 -3.19 1.60 -9.05
CA ALA A 133 -3.38 0.26 -9.56
C ALA A 133 -3.78 -0.75 -8.46
N PRO A 134 -3.02 -0.92 -7.36
CA PRO A 134 -3.43 -1.81 -6.27
C PRO A 134 -4.69 -1.33 -5.54
N ALA A 135 -4.95 -0.02 -5.43
CA ALA A 135 -6.17 0.48 -4.82
C ALA A 135 -7.42 0.11 -5.63
N ILE A 136 -7.37 0.25 -6.95
CA ILE A 136 -8.45 -0.16 -7.86
C ILE A 136 -8.64 -1.69 -7.81
N GLU A 137 -7.52 -2.46 -7.89
CA GLU A 137 -7.58 -3.92 -7.81
C GLU A 137 -8.28 -4.39 -6.54
N LEU A 138 -7.99 -3.78 -5.38
CA LEU A 138 -8.67 -4.13 -4.13
C LEU A 138 -10.17 -3.86 -4.19
N CYS A 139 -10.60 -2.75 -4.77
CA CYS A 139 -12.03 -2.44 -4.89
C CYS A 139 -12.76 -3.39 -5.83
N VAL A 140 -12.09 -3.91 -6.85
CA VAL A 140 -12.65 -4.92 -7.75
C VAL A 140 -12.79 -6.27 -7.03
N GLN A 141 -11.78 -6.65 -6.24
CA GLN A 141 -11.71 -7.97 -5.59
C GLN A 141 -12.51 -8.05 -4.28
N PHE A 142 -12.73 -6.92 -3.59
CA PHE A 142 -13.34 -6.84 -2.27
C PHE A 142 -14.47 -5.81 -2.25
N PRO A 143 -15.70 -6.20 -2.67
CA PRO A 143 -16.85 -5.29 -2.77
C PRO A 143 -17.29 -4.65 -1.45
N GLU A 144 -16.81 -5.19 -0.32
CA GLU A 144 -17.06 -4.63 1.01
C GLU A 144 -16.22 -3.39 1.32
N ILE A 145 -15.23 -3.03 0.49
CA ILE A 145 -14.46 -1.79 0.61
C ILE A 145 -15.41 -0.61 0.34
N ALA A 146 -15.51 0.27 1.33
CA ALA A 146 -16.52 1.32 1.35
C ALA A 146 -16.23 2.51 0.43
N CYS A 147 -14.94 2.74 0.12
CA CYS A 147 -14.51 3.91 -0.65
C CYS A 147 -13.16 3.66 -1.32
N CYS A 148 -13.01 4.17 -2.53
CA CYS A 148 -11.74 4.25 -3.24
C CYS A 148 -11.43 5.72 -3.55
N VAL A 149 -10.22 6.17 -3.16
CA VAL A 149 -9.73 7.52 -3.47
C VAL A 149 -8.52 7.36 -4.39
N ILE A 150 -8.56 8.01 -5.53
CA ILE A 150 -7.46 7.99 -6.51
C ILE A 150 -6.90 9.41 -6.66
N GLU A 151 -5.62 9.53 -6.36
CA GLU A 151 -4.87 10.78 -6.54
C GLU A 151 -3.88 10.62 -7.68
N SER A 152 -4.01 11.45 -8.73
CA SER A 152 -3.11 11.43 -9.90
C SER A 152 -2.94 10.03 -10.50
N GLY A 153 -4.03 9.25 -10.55
CA GLY A 153 -4.01 7.89 -11.06
C GLY A 153 -4.01 7.83 -12.59
N TYR A 154 -3.78 6.62 -13.10
CA TYR A 154 -3.83 6.36 -14.54
C TYR A 154 -5.27 6.23 -15.01
N ALA A 155 -5.62 6.92 -16.09
CA ALA A 155 -6.88 6.70 -16.81
C ALA A 155 -6.75 5.52 -17.77
N ASP A 156 -5.58 5.38 -18.41
CA ASP A 156 -5.21 4.27 -19.27
C ASP A 156 -3.70 4.03 -19.11
N PRO A 157 -3.25 2.86 -18.62
CA PRO A 157 -1.83 2.57 -18.45
C PRO A 157 -1.09 2.25 -19.75
N ILE A 158 -1.81 2.16 -20.86
CA ILE A 158 -1.25 1.84 -22.18
C ILE A 158 -1.66 2.96 -23.15
N PRO A 159 -0.69 3.72 -23.69
CA PRO A 159 -0.96 4.69 -24.74
C PRO A 159 -1.37 4.01 -26.04
#